data_37c6cabeee1b21d5ce50a36b5c78eb26
#
_entry.id   37c6cabeee1b21d5ce50a36b5c78eb26
#
_cell.length_a   1.000
_cell.length_b   1.000
_cell.length_c   1.000
_cell.angle_alpha   90.00
_cell.angle_beta   90.00
_cell.angle_gamma   90.00
#
_symmetry.space_group_name_H-M   'P 1'
#
loop_
_entity.id
_entity.type
_entity.pdbx_description
1 polymer ?
#
loop_
_entity_poly.entity_id
_entity_poly.type
_entity_poly.pdbx_seq_one_letter_code
_entity_poly.pdbx_strand_id
1 'polypeptide(L)'
;TSDSLGNLEPSLDVYPDRPAPVVRNTGSGRELARLTWGMPTPTQFLKAPDAPDSGVTNIRNTASPHWRRWLGVAHRCVVPATAFSEYGQRPDPVTRRKPLHWFALDQTRPLFFFAGIWTGWQGTRGSARTPRAGDHQLFAFLTCAPNSVVGRIHPKAMPVILTSAAEIDTWLSAEWSEARHLQRPLEDDELIEVE
;
A
#
# COMPACT_ATOMS: atom_id res chain seq x y z
N THR A 1 -14.88 5.88 -14.36
CA THR A 1 -13.95 6.41 -13.36
C THR A 1 -14.01 7.91 -13.37
N SER A 2 -14.22 8.53 -12.22
CA SER A 2 -14.09 9.98 -12.05
C SER A 2 -12.65 10.31 -11.64
N ASP A 3 -12.20 11.50 -12.02
CA ASP A 3 -10.90 12.05 -11.60
C ASP A 3 -11.15 13.29 -10.76
N SER A 4 -10.79 13.24 -9.48
CA SER A 4 -10.91 14.37 -8.56
C SER A 4 -9.59 15.14 -8.39
N LEU A 5 -8.52 14.73 -9.09
CA LEU A 5 -7.18 15.27 -8.91
C LEU A 5 -6.74 16.20 -10.04
N GLY A 6 -7.32 16.06 -11.24
CA GLY A 6 -6.88 16.80 -12.43
C GLY A 6 -5.44 16.46 -12.81
N ASN A 7 -4.68 17.46 -13.26
CA ASN A 7 -3.27 17.26 -13.58
C ASN A 7 -2.44 17.08 -12.30
N LEU A 8 -1.91 15.86 -12.11
CA LEU A 8 -0.98 15.57 -11.03
C LEU A 8 0.45 15.78 -11.53
N GLU A 9 1.25 16.45 -10.69
CA GLU A 9 2.71 16.38 -10.82
C GLU A 9 3.18 14.91 -10.62
N PRO A 10 4.11 14.42 -11.44
CA PRO A 10 4.68 13.08 -11.24
C PRO A 10 5.28 12.97 -9.85
N SER A 11 4.88 11.92 -9.12
CA SER A 11 5.44 11.61 -7.81
C SER A 11 6.55 10.59 -7.99
N LEU A 12 7.80 11.00 -7.83
CA LEU A 12 8.95 10.10 -7.94
C LEU A 12 9.01 9.13 -6.76
N ASP A 13 8.60 9.61 -5.56
CA ASP A 13 8.64 8.82 -4.33
C ASP A 13 7.36 9.02 -3.51
N VAL A 14 6.86 7.93 -2.94
CA VAL A 14 5.78 7.94 -1.96
C VAL A 14 6.27 7.33 -0.65
N TYR A 15 6.15 8.10 0.43
CA TYR A 15 6.56 7.70 1.77
C TYR A 15 5.37 7.50 2.71
N PRO A 16 5.53 6.70 3.77
CA PRO A 16 4.54 6.61 4.85
C PRO A 16 4.11 7.99 5.36
N ASP A 17 2.83 8.12 5.70
CA ASP A 17 2.19 9.35 6.17
C ASP A 17 2.21 10.52 5.14
N ARG A 18 2.42 10.20 3.86
CA ARG A 18 2.34 11.15 2.73
C ARG A 18 1.17 10.81 1.83
N PRO A 19 0.61 11.82 1.14
CA PRO A 19 -0.47 11.59 0.17
C PRO A 19 0.07 10.92 -1.09
N ALA A 20 -0.74 10.02 -1.66
CA ALA A 20 -0.49 9.37 -2.94
C ALA A 20 -1.78 9.25 -3.76
N PRO A 21 -1.70 9.13 -5.09
CA PRO A 21 -2.85 8.80 -5.93
C PRO A 21 -3.31 7.36 -5.65
N VAL A 22 -4.61 7.18 -5.58
CA VAL A 22 -5.26 5.89 -5.33
C VAL A 22 -6.55 5.82 -6.14
N VAL A 23 -6.81 4.70 -6.80
CA VAL A 23 -8.13 4.43 -7.40
C VAL A 23 -8.95 3.64 -6.39
N ARG A 24 -10.09 4.20 -5.99
CA ARG A 24 -10.99 3.61 -4.98
C ARG A 24 -12.42 3.47 -5.49
N ASN A 25 -13.17 2.60 -4.84
CA ASN A 25 -14.61 2.54 -5.04
C ASN A 25 -15.32 3.64 -4.25
N THR A 26 -16.37 4.20 -4.86
CA THR A 26 -17.31 5.14 -4.25
C THR A 26 -18.73 4.73 -4.60
N GLY A 27 -19.73 5.37 -3.98
CA GLY A 27 -21.14 5.11 -4.32
C GLY A 27 -21.52 5.43 -5.78
N SER A 28 -20.71 6.26 -6.46
CA SER A 28 -20.89 6.68 -7.87
C SER A 28 -19.97 5.95 -8.85
N GLY A 29 -19.20 4.97 -8.40
CA GLY A 29 -18.25 4.20 -9.20
C GLY A 29 -16.80 4.37 -8.75
N ARG A 30 -15.85 4.21 -9.67
CA ARG A 30 -14.41 4.34 -9.36
C ARG A 30 -13.96 5.79 -9.46
N GLU A 31 -13.15 6.20 -8.50
CA GLU A 31 -12.58 7.54 -8.41
C GLU A 31 -11.06 7.47 -8.24
N LEU A 32 -10.33 8.29 -9.02
CA LEU A 32 -8.93 8.61 -8.75
C LEU A 32 -8.90 9.74 -7.72
N ALA A 33 -8.35 9.47 -6.54
CA ALA A 33 -8.30 10.37 -5.40
C ALA A 33 -6.91 10.40 -4.76
N ARG A 34 -6.63 11.40 -3.94
CA ARG A 34 -5.40 11.51 -3.17
C ARG A 34 -5.67 11.12 -1.71
N LEU A 35 -5.07 10.02 -1.25
CA LEU A 35 -5.21 9.51 0.11
C LEU A 35 -3.84 9.46 0.79
N THR A 36 -3.81 9.52 2.12
CA THR A 36 -2.57 9.43 2.91
C THR A 36 -2.25 7.97 3.20
N TRP A 37 -1.00 7.58 2.97
CA TRP A 37 -0.54 6.22 3.22
C TRP A 37 -0.35 5.94 4.72
N GLY A 38 -1.12 5.02 5.24
CA GLY A 38 -1.11 4.57 6.64
C GLY A 38 -2.52 4.48 7.21
N MET A 39 -3.11 3.27 7.23
CA MET A 39 -4.41 2.97 7.85
C MET A 39 -4.34 3.14 9.37
N PRO A 40 -5.49 3.33 10.06
CA PRO A 40 -5.51 3.49 11.51
C PRO A 40 -4.87 2.30 12.22
N THR A 41 -4.01 2.59 13.19
CA THR A 41 -3.36 1.58 14.02
C THR A 41 -4.39 0.93 14.96
N PRO A 42 -4.38 -0.41 15.13
CA PRO A 42 -5.21 -1.05 16.15
C PRO A 42 -4.94 -0.43 17.52
N THR A 43 -6.00 -0.09 18.26
CA THR A 43 -5.92 0.69 19.49
C THR A 43 -4.96 0.10 20.53
N GLN A 44 -4.85 -1.22 20.60
CA GLN A 44 -3.92 -1.93 21.49
C GLN A 44 -2.43 -1.72 21.17
N PHE A 45 -2.11 -1.19 19.99
CA PHE A 45 -0.74 -0.88 19.56
C PHE A 45 -0.44 0.63 19.54
N LEU A 46 -1.40 1.47 19.89
CA LEU A 46 -1.16 2.89 20.11
C LEU A 46 -0.28 3.09 21.33
N LYS A 47 0.66 4.03 21.26
CA LYS A 47 1.57 4.36 22.37
C LYS A 47 0.84 4.89 23.60
N ALA A 48 -0.24 5.62 23.38
CA ALA A 48 -1.18 6.12 24.37
C ALA A 48 -2.52 6.41 23.66
N PRO A 49 -3.66 6.45 24.38
CA PRO A 49 -4.97 6.69 23.78
C PRO A 49 -5.06 7.97 22.93
N ASP A 50 -4.37 9.04 23.36
CA ASP A 50 -4.37 10.35 22.70
C ASP A 50 -3.11 10.61 21.86
N ALA A 51 -2.23 9.60 21.70
CA ALA A 51 -1.02 9.77 20.91
C ALA A 51 -1.36 9.90 19.41
N PRO A 52 -0.66 10.78 18.68
CA PRO A 52 -0.77 10.80 17.23
C PRO A 52 -0.49 9.44 16.60
N ASP A 53 -1.38 9.00 15.73
CA ASP A 53 -1.26 7.73 15.04
C ASP A 53 -0.34 7.88 13.82
N SER A 54 0.78 7.13 13.80
CA SER A 54 1.69 7.08 12.65
C SER A 54 1.16 6.21 11.51
N GLY A 55 0.16 5.39 11.78
CA GLY A 55 -0.53 4.50 10.85
C GLY A 55 0.19 3.20 10.53
N VAL A 56 -0.57 2.26 10.01
CA VAL A 56 -0.10 0.97 9.49
C VAL A 56 -0.05 1.03 7.98
N THR A 57 1.13 0.87 7.43
CA THR A 57 1.36 1.00 5.98
C THR A 57 1.13 -0.31 5.22
N ASN A 58 1.36 -1.46 5.86
CA ASN A 58 1.33 -2.78 5.26
C ASN A 58 0.41 -3.72 6.04
N ILE A 59 -0.49 -4.41 5.33
CA ILE A 59 -1.48 -5.29 5.93
C ILE A 59 -1.22 -6.73 5.48
N ARG A 60 -0.75 -7.58 6.42
CA ARG A 60 -0.48 -9.00 6.14
C ARG A 60 -1.61 -9.90 6.60
N ASN A 61 -2.04 -9.74 7.85
CA ASN A 61 -3.04 -10.61 8.47
C ASN A 61 -4.45 -10.09 8.23
N THR A 62 -5.03 -10.43 7.08
CA THR A 62 -6.42 -10.07 6.72
C THR A 62 -7.47 -10.81 7.56
N ALA A 63 -7.10 -11.86 8.31
CA ALA A 63 -8.00 -12.52 9.26
C ALA A 63 -8.21 -11.72 10.56
N SER A 64 -7.36 -10.71 10.82
CA SER A 64 -7.51 -9.85 12.00
C SER A 64 -8.86 -9.12 12.00
N PRO A 65 -9.61 -9.11 13.13
CA PRO A 65 -10.87 -8.36 13.26
C PRO A 65 -10.72 -6.88 12.93
N HIS A 66 -9.56 -6.30 13.20
CA HIS A 66 -9.27 -4.90 12.89
C HIS A 66 -9.36 -4.60 11.40
N TRP A 67 -8.82 -5.48 10.53
CA TRP A 67 -8.80 -5.27 9.09
C TRP A 67 -10.06 -5.75 8.38
N ARG A 68 -10.74 -6.78 8.91
CA ARG A 68 -11.94 -7.35 8.28
C ARG A 68 -13.02 -6.33 7.95
N ARG A 69 -13.16 -5.28 8.78
CA ARG A 69 -14.16 -4.23 8.56
C ARG A 69 -13.96 -3.43 7.26
N TRP A 70 -12.75 -3.45 6.69
CA TRP A 70 -12.40 -2.72 5.48
C TRP A 70 -12.06 -3.61 4.28
N LEU A 71 -12.30 -4.93 4.38
CA LEU A 71 -12.06 -5.86 3.27
C LEU A 71 -13.24 -5.94 2.29
N GLY A 72 -14.37 -5.31 2.58
CA GLY A 72 -15.51 -5.21 1.67
C GLY A 72 -15.23 -4.31 0.47
N VAL A 73 -15.95 -4.51 -0.62
CA VAL A 73 -15.80 -3.80 -1.91
C VAL A 73 -15.76 -2.28 -1.75
N ALA A 74 -16.59 -1.72 -0.85
CA ALA A 74 -16.66 -0.27 -0.62
C ALA A 74 -15.35 0.35 -0.08
N HIS A 75 -14.48 -0.46 0.50
CA HIS A 75 -13.21 -0.02 1.10
C HIS A 75 -11.98 -0.49 0.32
N ARG A 76 -12.14 -1.14 -0.83
CA ARG A 76 -11.01 -1.56 -1.64
C ARG A 76 -10.55 -0.45 -2.56
N CYS A 77 -9.25 -0.44 -2.75
CA CYS A 77 -8.59 0.48 -3.65
C CYS A 77 -7.40 -0.20 -4.34
N VAL A 78 -6.88 0.42 -5.37
CA VAL A 78 -5.60 0.04 -5.96
C VAL A 78 -4.68 1.25 -6.01
N VAL A 79 -3.41 1.02 -5.75
CA VAL A 79 -2.38 2.07 -5.67
C VAL A 79 -1.47 1.93 -6.88
N PRO A 80 -1.46 2.88 -7.83
CA PRO A 80 -0.61 2.80 -9.01
C PRO A 80 0.86 2.98 -8.64
N ALA A 81 1.72 2.17 -9.24
CA ALA A 81 3.17 2.24 -9.11
C ALA A 81 3.85 1.73 -10.38
N THR A 82 5.09 2.14 -10.59
CA THR A 82 5.97 1.61 -11.65
C THR A 82 7.18 0.87 -11.08
N ALA A 83 7.48 1.09 -9.80
CA ALA A 83 8.49 0.39 -9.03
C ALA A 83 8.19 0.50 -7.53
N PHE A 84 8.80 -0.37 -6.73
CA PHE A 84 8.80 -0.26 -5.27
C PHE A 84 10.18 -0.59 -4.73
N SER A 85 10.46 -0.15 -3.52
CA SER A 85 11.77 -0.36 -2.91
C SER A 85 11.70 -1.07 -1.57
N GLU A 86 12.74 -1.85 -1.28
CA GLU A 86 12.97 -2.49 0.01
C GLU A 86 14.40 -2.26 0.48
N TYR A 87 14.57 -2.13 1.79
CA TYR A 87 15.89 -1.98 2.37
C TYR A 87 16.60 -3.33 2.51
N GLY A 88 17.84 -3.38 2.10
CA GLY A 88 18.74 -4.49 2.36
C GLY A 88 18.82 -4.82 3.86
N GLN A 89 19.15 -6.08 4.19
CA GLN A 89 19.13 -6.55 5.58
C GLN A 89 20.27 -5.95 6.41
N ARG A 90 21.42 -5.70 5.80
CA ARG A 90 22.64 -5.22 6.48
C ARG A 90 22.99 -3.82 6.01
N PRO A 91 23.47 -2.94 6.93
CA PRO A 91 24.04 -1.67 6.54
C PRO A 91 25.30 -1.89 5.69
N ASP A 92 25.49 -1.05 4.71
CA ASP A 92 26.74 -0.91 3.97
C ASP A 92 27.87 -0.54 4.94
N PRO A 93 29.03 -1.21 4.89
CA PRO A 93 30.12 -1.00 5.86
C PRO A 93 30.74 0.40 5.80
N VAL A 94 30.67 1.08 4.65
CA VAL A 94 31.23 2.40 4.43
C VAL A 94 30.24 3.50 4.79
N THR A 95 29.04 3.46 4.19
CA THR A 95 28.02 4.50 4.35
C THR A 95 27.21 4.35 5.64
N ARG A 96 27.26 3.19 6.31
CA ARG A 96 26.47 2.82 7.48
C ARG A 96 24.95 2.84 7.24
N ARG A 97 24.51 2.98 6.01
CA ARG A 97 23.11 2.98 5.61
C ARG A 97 22.75 1.63 4.99
N LYS A 98 21.52 1.20 5.17
CA LYS A 98 21.01 0.05 4.45
C LYS A 98 20.85 0.43 2.97
N PRO A 99 21.36 -0.37 2.03
CA PRO A 99 21.13 -0.14 0.61
C PRO A 99 19.64 -0.24 0.31
N LEU A 100 19.19 0.55 -0.63
CA LEU A 100 17.83 0.53 -1.14
C LEU A 100 17.84 -0.23 -2.45
N HIS A 101 16.96 -1.23 -2.55
CA HIS A 101 16.80 -2.08 -3.72
C HIS A 101 15.45 -1.79 -4.35
N TRP A 102 15.43 -1.53 -5.65
CA TRP A 102 14.22 -1.24 -6.39
C TRP A 102 13.76 -2.44 -7.19
N PHE A 103 12.46 -2.65 -7.29
CA PHE A 103 11.82 -3.75 -8.01
C PHE A 103 10.77 -3.19 -8.97
N ALA A 104 10.73 -3.74 -10.18
CA ALA A 104 9.77 -3.42 -11.23
C ALA A 104 9.43 -4.67 -12.03
N LEU A 105 8.39 -4.62 -12.87
CA LEU A 105 8.03 -5.75 -13.74
C LEU A 105 9.12 -6.01 -14.80
N ASP A 106 9.69 -4.93 -15.34
CA ASP A 106 10.84 -5.00 -16.26
C ASP A 106 11.62 -3.68 -16.24
N GLN A 107 12.65 -3.56 -17.07
CA GLN A 107 13.52 -2.38 -17.17
C GLN A 107 12.78 -1.12 -17.66
N THR A 108 11.65 -1.27 -18.35
CA THR A 108 10.83 -0.14 -18.83
C THR A 108 9.92 0.42 -17.73
N ARG A 109 9.81 -0.30 -16.58
CA ARG A 109 9.00 0.05 -15.42
C ARG A 109 7.53 0.32 -15.78
N PRO A 110 6.85 -0.64 -16.42
CA PRO A 110 5.45 -0.46 -16.77
C PRO A 110 4.58 -0.32 -15.53
N LEU A 111 3.42 0.33 -15.70
CA LEU A 111 2.45 0.54 -14.63
C LEU A 111 1.90 -0.79 -14.12
N PHE A 112 1.87 -0.95 -12.80
CA PHE A 112 1.15 -1.98 -12.08
C PHE A 112 0.41 -1.36 -10.87
N PHE A 113 -0.32 -2.18 -10.12
CA PHE A 113 -1.07 -1.69 -8.97
C PHE A 113 -0.83 -2.55 -7.75
N PHE A 114 -0.79 -1.93 -6.56
CA PHE A 114 -0.89 -2.67 -5.32
C PHE A 114 -2.35 -2.84 -4.91
N ALA A 115 -2.73 -4.03 -4.46
CA ALA A 115 -4.02 -4.29 -3.85
C ALA A 115 -4.10 -3.60 -2.49
N GLY A 116 -4.99 -2.64 -2.33
CA GLY A 116 -5.11 -1.83 -1.13
C GLY A 116 -6.51 -1.77 -0.54
N ILE A 117 -6.57 -1.25 0.68
CA ILE A 117 -7.82 -0.86 1.34
C ILE A 117 -7.72 0.58 1.82
N TRP A 118 -8.88 1.24 1.95
CA TRP A 118 -8.96 2.63 2.35
C TRP A 118 -10.11 2.88 3.33
N THR A 119 -10.03 4.00 4.06
CA THR A 119 -11.11 4.47 4.93
C THR A 119 -11.05 5.97 5.14
N GLY A 120 -12.21 6.60 5.37
CA GLY A 120 -12.28 7.86 6.11
C GLY A 120 -12.05 7.59 7.60
N TRP A 121 -11.30 8.44 8.26
CA TRP A 121 -10.98 8.31 9.68
C TRP A 121 -10.81 9.69 10.33
N GLN A 122 -11.40 9.85 11.52
CA GLN A 122 -11.25 11.04 12.33
C GLN A 122 -10.30 10.77 13.49
N GLY A 123 -9.30 11.63 13.67
CA GLY A 123 -8.31 11.47 14.72
C GLY A 123 -7.09 12.36 14.54
N THR A 124 -6.03 12.08 15.28
CA THR A 124 -4.77 12.82 15.18
C THR A 124 -3.70 11.96 14.51
N ARG A 125 -3.25 12.40 13.33
CA ARG A 125 -2.16 11.78 12.55
C ARG A 125 -0.82 12.46 12.81
N GLY A 126 0.25 11.78 12.44
CA GLY A 126 1.60 12.33 12.42
C GLY A 126 2.45 11.92 13.61
N SER A 127 3.29 12.84 14.07
CA SER A 127 4.17 12.64 15.21
C SER A 127 3.82 13.58 16.36
N ALA A 128 4.36 13.31 17.55
CA ALA A 128 4.18 14.21 18.71
C ALA A 128 4.68 15.65 18.43
N ARG A 129 5.63 15.81 17.50
CA ARG A 129 6.15 17.13 17.09
C ARG A 129 5.27 17.84 16.06
N THR A 130 4.57 17.06 15.24
CA THR A 130 3.75 17.56 14.13
C THR A 130 2.41 16.83 14.09
N PRO A 131 1.56 17.00 15.14
CA PRO A 131 0.25 16.37 15.15
C PRO A 131 -0.68 17.07 14.16
N ARG A 132 -1.52 16.29 13.49
CA ARG A 132 -2.56 16.79 12.55
C ARG A 132 -3.88 16.15 12.94
N ALA A 133 -4.67 16.89 13.73
CA ALA A 133 -6.02 16.47 14.10
C ALA A 133 -7.02 16.80 12.98
N GLY A 134 -8.05 15.98 12.83
CA GLY A 134 -9.13 16.20 11.88
C GLY A 134 -9.56 14.94 11.14
N ASP A 135 -10.23 15.17 10.00
CA ASP A 135 -10.68 14.12 9.11
C ASP A 135 -9.58 13.78 8.12
N HIS A 136 -9.31 12.48 7.99
CA HIS A 136 -8.28 11.95 7.10
C HIS A 136 -8.88 10.90 6.18
N GLN A 137 -8.38 10.84 4.95
CA GLN A 137 -8.62 9.73 4.04
C GLN A 137 -7.33 8.91 3.93
N LEU A 138 -7.40 7.68 4.39
CA LEU A 138 -6.24 6.84 4.62
C LEU A 138 -6.29 5.58 3.76
N PHE A 139 -5.13 5.09 3.33
CA PHE A 139 -5.00 3.81 2.65
C PHE A 139 -3.79 3.03 3.16
N ALA A 140 -3.81 1.73 2.95
CA ALA A 140 -2.63 0.87 2.97
C ALA A 140 -2.83 -0.25 1.96
N PHE A 141 -1.74 -0.86 1.52
CA PHE A 141 -1.81 -2.02 0.64
C PHE A 141 -1.52 -3.32 1.38
N LEU A 142 -1.99 -4.41 0.81
CA LEU A 142 -1.77 -5.74 1.34
C LEU A 142 -0.36 -6.22 1.03
N THR A 143 0.15 -7.07 1.89
CA THR A 143 1.40 -7.80 1.67
C THR A 143 1.16 -9.31 1.71
N CYS A 144 2.04 -10.05 1.04
CA CYS A 144 2.07 -11.51 1.00
C CYS A 144 3.47 -12.06 1.30
N ALA A 145 3.67 -13.37 1.23
CA ALA A 145 5.00 -13.95 1.26
C ALA A 145 5.82 -13.39 0.08
N PRO A 146 7.12 -13.13 0.24
CA PRO A 146 7.93 -12.68 -0.87
C PRO A 146 8.15 -13.82 -1.86
N ASN A 147 8.25 -13.49 -3.16
CA ASN A 147 8.80 -14.38 -4.16
C ASN A 147 10.33 -14.50 -3.99
N SER A 148 11.00 -15.31 -4.81
CA SER A 148 12.45 -15.52 -4.68
C SER A 148 13.27 -14.26 -4.98
N VAL A 149 12.75 -13.36 -5.82
CA VAL A 149 13.44 -12.11 -6.20
C VAL A 149 13.49 -11.14 -5.02
N VAL A 150 12.33 -10.82 -4.43
CA VAL A 150 12.25 -9.92 -3.27
C VAL A 150 12.81 -10.58 -2.02
N GLY A 151 12.60 -11.88 -1.85
CA GLY A 151 12.98 -12.64 -0.64
C GLY A 151 14.47 -12.62 -0.34
N ARG A 152 15.33 -12.47 -1.34
CA ARG A 152 16.78 -12.29 -1.15
C ARG A 152 17.13 -11.02 -0.39
N ILE A 153 16.35 -9.97 -0.58
CA ILE A 153 16.54 -8.66 0.02
C ILE A 153 15.67 -8.49 1.26
N HIS A 154 14.35 -8.76 1.12
CA HIS A 154 13.37 -8.63 2.20
C HIS A 154 12.60 -9.95 2.40
N PRO A 155 13.11 -10.88 3.26
CA PRO A 155 12.55 -12.23 3.40
C PRO A 155 11.21 -12.29 4.13
N LYS A 156 10.69 -11.16 4.64
CA LYS A 156 9.47 -11.14 5.45
C LYS A 156 8.19 -10.98 4.64
N ALA A 157 8.21 -10.15 3.61
CA ALA A 157 7.01 -9.79 2.85
C ALA A 157 7.35 -9.11 1.53
N MET A 158 6.39 -9.11 0.61
CA MET A 158 6.33 -8.22 -0.55
C MET A 158 4.92 -7.63 -0.69
N PRO A 159 4.74 -6.49 -1.38
CA PRO A 159 3.41 -6.00 -1.72
C PRO A 159 2.63 -7.00 -2.57
N VAL A 160 1.30 -7.00 -2.44
CA VAL A 160 0.41 -7.71 -3.37
C VAL A 160 0.30 -6.90 -4.64
N ILE A 161 0.85 -7.41 -5.73
CA ILE A 161 0.91 -6.76 -7.05
C ILE A 161 -0.18 -7.32 -7.95
N LEU A 162 -0.88 -6.43 -8.65
CA LEU A 162 -1.90 -6.72 -9.66
C LEU A 162 -1.38 -6.17 -10.99
N THR A 163 -1.26 -7.03 -12.00
CA THR A 163 -0.66 -6.69 -13.29
C THR A 163 -1.67 -6.65 -14.43
N SER A 164 -2.83 -7.27 -14.26
CA SER A 164 -3.86 -7.37 -15.29
C SER A 164 -5.15 -6.61 -14.92
N ALA A 165 -5.87 -6.16 -15.94
CA ALA A 165 -7.20 -5.55 -15.77
C ALA A 165 -8.18 -6.48 -15.05
N ALA A 166 -8.10 -7.80 -15.32
CA ALA A 166 -8.94 -8.80 -14.68
C ALA A 166 -8.69 -8.90 -13.18
N GLU A 167 -7.42 -8.89 -12.73
CA GLU A 167 -7.08 -8.89 -11.31
C GLU A 167 -7.53 -7.61 -10.62
N ILE A 168 -7.34 -6.46 -11.27
CA ILE A 168 -7.81 -5.16 -10.76
C ILE A 168 -9.33 -5.15 -10.61
N ASP A 169 -10.06 -5.66 -11.59
CA ASP A 169 -11.51 -5.76 -11.55
C ASP A 169 -11.97 -6.74 -10.45
N THR A 170 -11.36 -7.90 -10.35
CA THR A 170 -11.61 -8.87 -9.27
C THR A 170 -11.36 -8.23 -7.91
N TRP A 171 -10.21 -7.55 -7.73
CA TRP A 171 -9.90 -6.87 -6.47
C TRP A 171 -10.95 -5.82 -6.10
N LEU A 172 -11.37 -4.99 -7.06
CA LEU A 172 -12.29 -3.88 -6.81
C LEU A 172 -13.77 -4.28 -6.76
N SER A 173 -14.17 -5.45 -7.30
CA SER A 173 -15.59 -5.77 -7.47
C SER A 173 -16.04 -7.11 -6.86
N ALA A 174 -15.15 -8.11 -6.78
CA ALA A 174 -15.53 -9.44 -6.35
C ALA A 174 -15.75 -9.54 -4.82
N GLU A 175 -16.52 -10.51 -4.38
CA GLU A 175 -16.65 -10.82 -2.96
C GLU A 175 -15.30 -11.19 -2.33
N TRP A 176 -15.16 -11.01 -1.00
CA TRP A 176 -13.91 -11.29 -0.32
C TRP A 176 -13.44 -12.75 -0.46
N SER A 177 -14.37 -13.68 -0.53
CA SER A 177 -14.08 -15.11 -0.77
C SER A 177 -13.27 -15.37 -2.03
N GLU A 178 -13.43 -14.53 -3.06
CA GLU A 178 -12.71 -14.56 -4.32
C GLU A 178 -11.49 -13.65 -4.28
N ALA A 179 -11.68 -12.36 -3.97
CA ALA A 179 -10.62 -11.36 -4.00
C ALA A 179 -9.42 -11.71 -3.10
N ARG A 180 -9.63 -12.42 -1.99
CA ARG A 180 -8.55 -12.87 -1.09
C ARG A 180 -7.49 -13.73 -1.77
N HIS A 181 -7.82 -14.42 -2.86
CA HIS A 181 -6.87 -15.26 -3.61
C HIS A 181 -5.81 -14.43 -4.35
N LEU A 182 -6.05 -13.13 -4.53
CA LEU A 182 -5.05 -12.20 -5.04
C LEU A 182 -3.99 -11.83 -4.00
N GLN A 183 -4.18 -12.16 -2.71
CA GLN A 183 -3.14 -11.98 -1.68
C GLN A 183 -2.07 -13.09 -1.81
N ARG A 184 -1.36 -13.06 -2.89
CA ARG A 184 -0.32 -14.00 -3.29
C ARG A 184 0.94 -13.26 -3.77
N PRO A 185 2.12 -13.88 -3.76
CA PRO A 185 3.28 -13.32 -4.44
C PRO A 185 3.04 -13.26 -5.96
N LEU A 186 3.72 -12.33 -6.61
CA LEU A 186 3.91 -12.36 -8.05
C LEU A 186 4.90 -13.47 -8.40
N GLU A 187 4.78 -14.07 -9.58
CA GLU A 187 5.71 -15.12 -10.03
C GLU A 187 7.13 -14.57 -10.15
N ASP A 188 8.13 -15.43 -9.99
CA ASP A 188 9.53 -15.01 -9.93
C ASP A 188 10.02 -14.35 -11.23
N ASP A 189 9.53 -14.82 -12.38
CA ASP A 189 9.87 -14.32 -13.70
C ASP A 189 9.12 -13.05 -14.13
N GLU A 190 8.12 -12.63 -13.34
CA GLU A 190 7.34 -11.40 -13.58
C GLU A 190 7.88 -10.18 -12.80
N LEU A 191 9.00 -10.32 -12.09
CA LEU A 191 9.58 -9.24 -11.30
C LEU A 191 11.11 -9.27 -11.37
N ILE A 192 11.70 -8.10 -11.51
CA ILE A 192 13.16 -7.93 -11.52
C ILE A 192 13.60 -6.86 -10.53
N GLU A 193 14.85 -6.96 -10.08
CA GLU A 193 15.55 -5.85 -9.42
C GLU A 193 16.06 -4.88 -10.49
N VAL A 194 15.82 -3.58 -10.29
CA VAL A 194 16.23 -2.51 -11.20
C VAL A 194 17.10 -1.48 -10.46
N GLU A 195 17.92 -0.74 -11.20
CA GLU A 195 18.77 0.34 -10.67
C GLU A 195 18.00 1.63 -10.39
#